data_d942c88b9154389ef2cc4984e3dadd66
#
_entry.id   d942c88b9154389ef2cc4984e3dadd66
#
_cell.length_a   1.000
_cell.length_b   1.000
_cell.length_c   1.000
_cell.angle_alpha   90.00
_cell.angle_beta   90.00
_cell.angle_gamma   90.00
#
_symmetry.space_group_name_H-M   'P 1'
#
loop_
_entity.id
_entity.type
_entity.pdbx_description
1 polymer ?
#
loop_
_entity_poly.entity_id
_entity_poly.type
_entity_poly.pdbx_seq_one_letter_code
_entity_poly.pdbx_strand_id
1 'polypeptide(L)'
;MNKIKGSCLCKSIAFEIKNECRYSVICHCTMCQKANAEFSSYVKVKKTNFRFKKKKNLKWFNSSKNYKRGFCSKCGSSLFFQSRNLFTETAISSGSLNTYVPIKGHIYYNDKKSKIPFSN
;
A
#
# COMPACT_ATOMS: atom_id res chain seq x y z
N MET A 1 -14.38 -7.60 17.27
CA MET A 1 -13.32 -7.75 16.27
C MET A 1 -13.28 -6.54 15.36
N ASN A 2 -12.13 -5.94 15.25
CA ASN A 2 -11.98 -4.71 14.49
C ASN A 2 -11.76 -5.01 13.01
N LYS A 3 -12.55 -4.34 12.18
CA LYS A 3 -12.32 -4.33 10.74
C LYS A 3 -11.81 -2.96 10.34
N ILE A 4 -10.77 -2.95 9.53
CA ILE A 4 -10.26 -1.72 8.94
C ILE A 4 -10.75 -1.69 7.50
N LYS A 5 -11.35 -0.58 7.11
CA LYS A 5 -11.85 -0.40 5.75
C LYS A 5 -10.95 0.53 4.98
N GLY A 6 -10.85 0.32 3.70
CA GLY A 6 -10.10 1.19 2.83
C GLY A 6 -10.70 1.27 1.44
N SER A 7 -10.25 2.26 0.68
CA SER A 7 -10.73 2.45 -0.69
C SER A 7 -9.79 3.33 -1.48
N CYS A 8 -9.93 3.30 -2.81
CA CYS A 8 -9.32 4.31 -3.68
C CYS A 8 -10.11 5.63 -3.56
N LEU A 9 -9.58 6.67 -4.18
CA LEU A 9 -10.20 8.00 -4.11
C LEU A 9 -11.64 7.99 -4.64
N CYS A 10 -11.90 7.33 -5.77
CA CYS A 10 -13.24 7.31 -6.37
C CYS A 10 -14.14 6.20 -5.79
N LYS A 11 -13.61 5.37 -4.91
CA LYS A 11 -14.33 4.30 -4.22
C LYS A 11 -14.81 3.14 -5.10
N SER A 12 -14.36 3.06 -6.35
CA SER A 12 -14.66 1.90 -7.19
C SER A 12 -13.91 0.65 -6.72
N ILE A 13 -12.83 0.84 -5.95
CA ILE A 13 -12.12 -0.24 -5.28
C ILE A 13 -12.27 -0.02 -3.78
N ALA A 14 -12.81 -1.01 -3.09
CA ALA A 14 -13.02 -0.96 -1.64
C ALA A 14 -12.69 -2.32 -1.04
N PHE A 15 -12.20 -2.31 0.17
CA PHE A 15 -11.76 -3.54 0.82
C PHE A 15 -11.87 -3.44 2.33
N GLU A 16 -11.74 -4.60 2.97
CA GLU A 16 -11.71 -4.72 4.42
C GLU A 16 -10.51 -5.54 4.82
N ILE A 17 -9.93 -5.19 5.96
CA ILE A 17 -8.87 -5.94 6.60
C ILE A 17 -9.41 -6.45 7.93
N LYS A 18 -9.35 -7.76 8.12
CA LYS A 18 -9.68 -8.42 9.38
C LYS A 18 -8.48 -8.35 10.29
N ASN A 19 -8.73 -8.32 11.59
CA ASN A 19 -7.70 -8.22 12.60
C ASN A 19 -6.96 -6.90 12.47
N GLU A 20 -5.68 -6.83 12.71
CA GLU A 20 -5.05 -5.54 12.88
C GLU A 20 -3.98 -5.24 11.85
N CYS A 21 -3.89 -3.95 11.52
CA CYS A 21 -2.68 -3.37 10.94
C CYS A 21 -2.00 -2.60 12.06
N ARG A 22 -0.91 -3.12 12.57
CA ARG A 22 -0.26 -2.53 13.75
C ARG A 22 0.49 -1.26 13.41
N TYR A 23 1.12 -1.23 12.24
CA TYR A 23 1.94 -0.10 11.87
C TYR A 23 2.14 -0.05 10.36
N SER A 24 2.54 1.11 9.89
CA SER A 24 2.94 1.32 8.51
C SER A 24 4.44 1.52 8.42
N VAL A 25 4.97 1.26 7.23
CA VAL A 25 6.39 1.43 6.91
C VAL A 25 6.50 2.36 5.71
N ILE A 26 7.47 3.27 5.74
CA ILE A 26 7.75 4.14 4.62
C ILE A 26 8.95 3.61 3.87
N CYS A 27 8.79 3.39 2.57
CA CYS A 27 9.86 2.93 1.69
C CYS A 27 10.32 4.07 0.78
N HIS A 28 11.61 4.38 0.84
CA HIS A 28 12.22 5.49 0.10
C HIS A 28 13.00 5.03 -1.14
N CYS A 29 12.89 3.76 -1.55
CA CYS A 29 13.65 3.25 -2.69
C CYS A 29 13.27 3.99 -3.97
N THR A 30 14.15 3.93 -4.98
CA THR A 30 13.93 4.67 -6.23
C THR A 30 12.65 4.27 -6.94
N MET A 31 12.25 2.99 -6.88
CA MET A 31 10.98 2.55 -7.45
C MET A 31 9.79 3.17 -6.74
N CYS A 32 9.82 3.21 -5.41
CA CYS A 32 8.76 3.83 -4.64
C CYS A 32 8.68 5.33 -4.88
N GLN A 33 9.83 5.98 -5.06
CA GLN A 33 9.86 7.40 -5.41
C GLN A 33 9.11 7.67 -6.71
N LYS A 34 9.37 6.85 -7.73
CA LYS A 34 8.75 7.06 -9.03
C LYS A 34 7.28 6.62 -9.07
N ALA A 35 6.95 5.55 -8.40
CA ALA A 35 5.60 5.00 -8.42
C ALA A 35 4.62 5.83 -7.60
N ASN A 36 5.09 6.44 -6.50
CA ASN A 36 4.23 7.10 -5.52
C ASN A 36 4.66 8.52 -5.19
N ALA A 37 5.22 9.21 -6.15
CA ALA A 37 5.63 10.60 -6.09
C ALA A 37 6.92 10.86 -5.33
N GLU A 38 7.13 10.29 -4.16
CA GLU A 38 8.37 10.52 -3.41
C GLU A 38 8.74 9.30 -2.55
N PHE A 39 7.77 8.69 -1.96
CA PHE A 39 7.95 7.48 -1.15
C PHE A 39 6.66 6.70 -1.11
N SER A 40 6.74 5.45 -0.67
CA SER A 40 5.55 4.63 -0.43
C SER A 40 5.34 4.48 1.07
N SER A 41 4.10 4.62 1.50
CA SER A 41 3.70 4.33 2.87
C SER A 41 2.71 3.18 2.82
N TYR A 42 3.01 2.06 3.47
CA TYR A 42 2.12 0.91 3.38
C TYR A 42 2.13 0.04 4.62
N VAL A 43 1.08 -0.76 4.74
CA VAL A 43 0.95 -1.81 5.75
C VAL A 43 0.99 -3.16 5.05
N LYS A 44 1.58 -4.15 5.69
CA LYS A 44 1.57 -5.52 5.18
C LYS A 44 0.44 -6.29 5.83
N VAL A 45 -0.33 -7.00 5.03
CA VAL A 45 -1.50 -7.74 5.49
C VAL A 45 -1.45 -9.13 4.90
N LYS A 46 -1.73 -10.13 5.73
CA LYS A 46 -1.88 -11.49 5.24
C LYS A 46 -3.11 -11.57 4.36
N LYS A 47 -3.02 -12.31 3.27
CA LYS A 47 -4.15 -12.47 2.35
C LYS A 47 -5.39 -13.04 3.02
N THR A 48 -5.19 -13.88 4.03
CA THR A 48 -6.32 -14.45 4.78
C THR A 48 -7.09 -13.39 5.57
N ASN A 49 -6.47 -12.23 5.81
CA ASN A 49 -7.09 -11.12 6.54
C ASN A 49 -7.61 -10.03 5.63
N PHE A 50 -7.49 -10.20 4.32
CA PHE A 50 -7.86 -9.19 3.34
C PHE A 50 -9.03 -9.65 2.49
N ARG A 51 -9.97 -8.75 2.23
CA ARG A 51 -11.12 -9.06 1.39
C ARG A 51 -11.56 -7.85 0.59
N PHE A 52 -11.69 -8.03 -0.74
CA PHE A 52 -12.29 -7.00 -1.58
C PHE A 52 -13.79 -6.94 -1.36
N LYS A 53 -14.31 -5.73 -1.23
CA LYS A 53 -15.75 -5.47 -1.30
C LYS A 53 -16.14 -5.07 -2.72
N LYS A 54 -15.28 -4.29 -3.38
CA LYS A 54 -15.39 -3.90 -4.77
C LYS A 54 -13.99 -3.87 -5.36
N LYS A 55 -13.86 -4.29 -6.60
CA LYS A 55 -12.57 -4.18 -7.29
C LYS A 55 -12.72 -3.74 -8.74
N LYS A 56 -13.78 -3.01 -9.03
CA LYS A 56 -13.98 -2.43 -10.35
C LYS A 56 -12.88 -1.44 -10.64
N ASN A 57 -12.32 -1.49 -11.85
CA ASN A 57 -11.21 -0.64 -12.28
C ASN A 57 -9.86 -0.95 -11.64
N LEU A 58 -9.74 -2.05 -10.90
CA LEU A 58 -8.45 -2.47 -10.40
C LEU A 58 -7.60 -3.00 -11.55
N LYS A 59 -6.42 -2.44 -11.71
CA LYS A 59 -5.43 -2.89 -12.69
C LYS A 59 -4.11 -3.13 -12.02
N TRP A 60 -3.37 -4.08 -12.59
CA TRP A 60 -2.05 -4.45 -12.09
C TRP A 60 -1.01 -4.26 -13.18
N PHE A 61 0.19 -3.87 -12.80
CA PHE A 61 1.33 -3.90 -13.71
C PHE A 61 2.53 -4.50 -12.99
N ASN A 62 3.41 -5.11 -13.77
CA ASN A 62 4.64 -5.68 -13.22
C ASN A 62 5.66 -4.54 -13.06
N SER A 63 5.90 -4.13 -11.83
CA SER A 63 6.81 -3.04 -11.54
C SER A 63 8.27 -3.49 -11.59
N SER A 64 8.49 -4.79 -11.43
CA SER A 64 9.82 -5.42 -11.57
C SER A 64 9.63 -6.90 -11.87
N LYS A 65 10.74 -7.62 -11.98
CA LYS A 65 10.71 -9.05 -12.26
C LYS A 65 9.88 -9.82 -11.22
N ASN A 66 10.00 -9.44 -9.95
CA ASN A 66 9.38 -10.20 -8.86
C ASN A 66 8.19 -9.52 -8.21
N TYR A 67 7.85 -8.31 -8.60
CA TYR A 67 6.79 -7.54 -7.94
C TYR A 67 5.83 -6.91 -8.93
N LYS A 68 4.60 -6.74 -8.47
CA LYS A 68 3.57 -6.03 -9.22
C LYS A 68 2.88 -5.00 -8.33
N ARG A 69 2.28 -4.01 -8.96
CA ARG A 69 1.56 -2.94 -8.27
C ARG A 69 0.13 -2.86 -8.79
N GLY A 70 -0.80 -2.67 -7.86
CA GLY A 70 -2.21 -2.53 -8.17
C GLY A 70 -2.67 -1.09 -7.97
N PHE A 71 -3.47 -0.60 -8.88
CA PHE A 71 -3.96 0.78 -8.85
C PHE A 71 -5.35 0.86 -9.46
N CYS A 72 -6.03 1.97 -9.18
CA CYS A 72 -7.33 2.23 -9.78
C CYS A 72 -7.14 2.90 -11.14
N SER A 73 -7.64 2.28 -12.20
CA SER A 73 -7.52 2.85 -13.54
C SER A 73 -8.41 4.06 -13.76
N LYS A 74 -9.41 4.26 -12.89
CA LYS A 74 -10.32 5.40 -13.00
C LYS A 74 -9.78 6.64 -12.30
N CYS A 75 -9.31 6.51 -11.05
CA CYS A 75 -8.84 7.68 -10.29
C CYS A 75 -7.32 7.73 -10.10
N GLY A 76 -6.60 6.68 -10.50
CA GLY A 76 -5.15 6.66 -10.43
C GLY A 76 -4.55 6.34 -9.07
N SER A 77 -5.38 6.05 -8.06
CA SER A 77 -4.86 5.73 -6.72
C SER A 77 -3.94 4.51 -6.76
N SER A 78 -2.74 4.66 -6.21
CA SER A 78 -1.81 3.55 -6.02
C SER A 78 -2.17 2.84 -4.73
N LEU A 79 -2.50 1.55 -4.80
CA LEU A 79 -3.11 0.84 -3.69
C LEU A 79 -2.31 -0.33 -3.15
N PHE A 80 -1.79 -1.18 -4.04
CA PHE A 80 -1.23 -2.46 -3.65
C PHE A 80 0.15 -2.70 -4.21
N PHE A 81 0.96 -3.41 -3.43
CA PHE A 81 2.28 -3.86 -3.85
C PHE A 81 2.42 -5.31 -3.41
N GLN A 82 2.71 -6.20 -4.35
CA GLN A 82 2.67 -7.63 -4.12
C GLN A 82 3.81 -8.34 -4.82
N SER A 83 4.32 -9.41 -4.18
CA SER A 83 5.22 -10.33 -4.85
C SER A 83 4.45 -11.06 -5.96
N ARG A 84 5.09 -11.25 -7.11
CA ARG A 84 4.52 -12.04 -8.19
C ARG A 84 4.60 -13.53 -7.92
N ASN A 85 5.44 -13.94 -7.00
CA ASN A 85 5.72 -15.35 -6.73
C ASN A 85 5.18 -15.84 -5.39
N LEU A 86 5.00 -14.94 -4.43
CA LEU A 86 4.48 -15.28 -3.11
C LEU A 86 3.15 -14.56 -2.90
N PHE A 87 2.12 -15.33 -2.59
CA PHE A 87 0.77 -14.78 -2.47
C PHE A 87 0.26 -14.80 -1.03
N THR A 88 1.16 -14.85 -0.05
CA THR A 88 0.76 -14.95 1.35
C THR A 88 0.40 -13.61 1.97
N GLU A 89 0.95 -12.52 1.43
CA GLU A 89 0.63 -11.18 1.95
C GLU A 89 0.66 -10.14 0.84
N THR A 90 0.04 -9.00 1.12
CA THR A 90 0.06 -7.85 0.23
C THR A 90 0.38 -6.60 1.03
N ALA A 91 1.07 -5.68 0.42
CA ALA A 91 1.30 -4.36 0.99
C ALA A 91 0.21 -3.42 0.47
N ILE A 92 -0.40 -2.68 1.37
CA ILE A 92 -1.52 -1.80 1.06
C ILE A 92 -1.12 -0.38 1.43
N SER A 93 -1.34 0.57 0.52
CA SER A 93 -1.06 1.98 0.77
C SER A 93 -1.77 2.43 2.03
N SER A 94 -1.04 2.94 3.00
CA SER A 94 -1.63 3.33 4.28
C SER A 94 -2.62 4.47 4.14
N GLY A 95 -2.42 5.34 3.15
CA GLY A 95 -3.35 6.42 2.87
C GLY A 95 -4.71 5.99 2.38
N SER A 96 -4.85 4.75 1.87
CA SER A 96 -6.14 4.24 1.43
C SER A 96 -7.01 3.72 2.57
N LEU A 97 -6.45 3.62 3.76
CA LEU A 97 -7.18 3.12 4.93
C LEU A 97 -7.98 4.25 5.57
N ASN A 98 -9.15 3.90 6.10
CA ASN A 98 -10.03 4.86 6.76
C ASN A 98 -9.70 5.04 8.24
N THR A 99 -8.53 4.61 8.65
CA THR A 99 -8.08 4.76 10.03
C THR A 99 -6.60 5.12 10.05
N TYR A 100 -6.18 5.72 11.14
CA TYR A 100 -4.78 6.05 11.34
C TYR A 100 -3.99 4.80 11.70
N VAL A 101 -2.85 4.60 11.05
CA VAL A 101 -1.91 3.55 11.38
C VAL A 101 -0.55 4.22 11.60
N PRO A 102 0.03 4.09 12.79
CA PRO A 102 1.28 4.79 13.10
C PRO A 102 2.45 4.29 12.25
N ILE A 103 3.33 5.21 11.90
CA ILE A 103 4.56 4.89 11.18
C ILE A 103 5.56 4.35 12.20
N LYS A 104 6.10 3.15 11.94
CA LYS A 104 7.07 2.53 12.85
C LYS A 104 8.45 2.37 12.24
N GLY A 105 8.61 2.67 10.97
CA GLY A 105 9.92 2.50 10.38
C GLY A 105 10.02 3.05 8.97
N HIS A 106 11.25 3.19 8.55
CA HIS A 106 11.62 3.60 7.21
C HIS A 106 12.59 2.58 6.64
N ILE A 107 12.38 2.20 5.39
CA ILE A 107 13.32 1.32 4.68
C ILE A 107 13.86 2.08 3.48
N TYR A 108 15.09 1.75 3.09
CA TYR A 108 15.81 2.49 2.04
C TYR A 108 15.88 3.98 2.34
N TYR A 109 16.06 4.32 3.61
CA TYR A 109 16.01 5.70 4.09
C TYR A 109 17.10 6.58 3.46
N ASN A 110 18.26 6.00 3.18
CA ASN A 110 19.37 6.74 2.58
C ASN A 110 19.11 7.16 1.14
N ASP A 111 18.11 6.55 0.49
CA ASP A 111 17.72 6.91 -0.88
C ASP A 111 16.72 8.05 -0.92
N LYS A 112 16.27 8.53 0.23
CA LYS A 112 15.19 9.53 0.29
C LYS A 112 15.59 10.82 -0.41
N LYS A 113 14.64 11.41 -1.09
CA LYS A 113 14.80 12.72 -1.73
C LYS A 113 14.29 13.86 -0.86
N SER A 114 13.33 13.59 -0.01
CA SER A 114 12.77 14.59 0.85
C SER A 114 13.79 15.08 1.87
N LYS A 115 13.82 16.40 2.07
CA LYS A 115 14.62 17.02 3.13
C LYS A 115 13.80 17.27 4.37
N ILE A 116 12.51 16.95 4.33
CA ILE A 116 11.64 17.06 5.49
C ILE A 116 12.04 15.99 6.48
N PRO A 117 12.35 16.32 7.73
CA PRO A 117 12.69 15.29 8.70
C PRO A 117 11.45 14.45 9.03
N PHE A 118 11.67 13.15 9.04
CA PHE A 118 10.64 12.19 9.46
C PHE A 118 10.95 11.77 10.89
N SER A 119 9.96 11.83 11.76
CA SER A 119 10.10 11.29 13.10
C SER A 119 9.40 9.93 13.17
N ASN A 120 9.97 9.04 13.93
CA ASN A 120 9.42 7.70 14.10
C ASN A 120 8.42 7.65 15.26
#